data_ceca42af4a66901db89d6f0f74920fc7
#
_entry.id   ceca42af4a66901db89d6f0f74920fc7
#
_cell.length_a   1.000
_cell.length_b   1.000
_cell.length_c   1.000
_cell.angle_alpha   90.00
_cell.angle_beta   90.00
_cell.angle_gamma   90.00
#
_symmetry.space_group_name_H-M   'P 1'
#
loop_
_entity.id
_entity.type
_entity.pdbx_description
1 polymer ?
#
loop_
_entity_poly.entity_id
_entity_poly.type
_entity_poly.pdbx_seq_one_letter_code
_entity_poly.pdbx_strand_id
1 'polypeptide(L)'
;MTNQERFENLMEMAKHRDGWEGLMNYIRKSDFYKAPASTRFHLSCEAGLLQHSLNVYDALIGRLVDVTETDEMAYQVAGKTVASFKKETLALVALLHDLCKTNFYTIEYRNQKTYDKEKIAKASSYSVKKDNGGHFIWEQVPVYTIDDKNPYGHGEKSVMMIEEFMKLTMEERYAIRWHMGMSEENNAGRMAFNASCEKYPLVLLLHNADMEASHFMEDLKENKEDFIRYEEPDAEVFQEALPV
;
A
#
# COMPACT_ATOMS: atom_id res chain seq x y z
N MET A 1 -12.43 15.51 -4.83
CA MET A 1 -11.82 15.00 -3.58
C MET A 1 -10.59 14.22 -3.99
N THR A 2 -9.41 14.67 -3.57
CA THR A 2 -8.14 13.99 -3.82
C THR A 2 -8.04 12.70 -2.99
N ASN A 3 -7.09 11.81 -3.33
CA ASN A 3 -6.84 10.58 -2.56
C ASN A 3 -6.44 10.89 -1.11
N GLN A 4 -5.64 11.94 -0.89
CA GLN A 4 -5.26 12.37 0.46
C GLN A 4 -6.48 12.83 1.25
N GLU A 5 -7.33 13.69 0.67
CA GLU A 5 -8.58 14.11 1.33
C GLU A 5 -9.48 12.91 1.64
N ARG A 6 -9.57 11.94 0.73
CA ARG A 6 -10.34 10.73 0.95
C ARG A 6 -9.80 9.90 2.11
N PHE A 7 -8.48 9.68 2.14
CA PHE A 7 -7.81 8.97 3.22
C PHE A 7 -8.06 9.66 4.57
N GLU A 8 -7.86 10.98 4.64
CA GLU A 8 -8.06 11.74 5.88
C GLU A 8 -9.52 11.70 6.33
N ASN A 9 -10.49 11.81 5.41
CA ASN A 9 -11.91 11.70 5.73
C ASN A 9 -12.29 10.31 6.28
N LEU A 10 -11.71 9.24 5.75
CA LEU A 10 -11.92 7.88 6.27
C LEU A 10 -11.30 7.73 7.66
N MET A 11 -10.11 8.28 7.88
CA MET A 11 -9.45 8.24 9.19
C MET A 11 -10.18 9.05 10.26
N GLU A 12 -10.97 10.07 9.90
CA GLU A 12 -11.83 10.82 10.84
C GLU A 12 -12.84 9.92 11.59
N MET A 13 -13.20 8.74 11.05
CA MET A 13 -14.07 7.80 11.76
C MET A 13 -13.47 7.35 13.11
N ALA A 14 -12.14 7.31 13.20
CA ALA A 14 -11.42 6.92 14.41
C ALA A 14 -10.97 8.13 15.28
N LYS A 15 -11.40 9.35 14.97
CA LYS A 15 -10.94 10.59 15.64
C LYS A 15 -11.18 10.61 17.14
N HIS A 16 -12.16 9.87 17.62
CA HIS A 16 -12.47 9.77 19.05
C HIS A 16 -11.50 8.89 19.84
N ARG A 17 -10.61 8.13 19.16
CA ARG A 17 -9.61 7.29 19.82
C ARG A 17 -8.45 8.11 20.35
N ASP A 18 -8.01 7.75 21.56
CA ASP A 18 -6.80 8.34 22.16
C ASP A 18 -5.59 8.12 21.25
N GLY A 19 -4.84 9.19 21.02
CA GLY A 19 -3.62 9.16 20.19
C GLY A 19 -3.85 9.36 18.68
N TRP A 20 -5.09 9.47 18.20
CA TRP A 20 -5.40 9.71 16.80
C TRP A 20 -4.68 10.93 16.20
N GLU A 21 -4.71 12.07 16.92
CA GLU A 21 -4.01 13.29 16.48
C GLU A 21 -2.49 13.09 16.32
N GLY A 22 -1.87 12.35 17.23
CA GLY A 22 -0.45 12.00 17.16
C GLY A 22 -0.13 11.17 15.92
N LEU A 23 -0.93 10.13 15.65
CA LEU A 23 -0.80 9.27 14.50
C LEU A 23 -0.99 10.04 13.18
N MET A 24 -2.04 10.84 13.06
CA MET A 24 -2.29 11.63 11.85
C MET A 24 -1.22 12.69 11.62
N ASN A 25 -0.68 13.30 12.69
CA ASN A 25 0.44 14.23 12.58
C ASN A 25 1.72 13.53 12.12
N TYR A 26 1.97 12.29 12.56
CA TYR A 26 3.07 11.47 12.08
C TYR A 26 2.90 11.18 10.58
N ILE A 27 1.74 10.68 10.15
CA ILE A 27 1.43 10.37 8.74
C ILE A 27 1.63 11.59 7.85
N ARG A 28 1.10 12.75 8.23
CA ARG A 28 1.20 14.01 7.46
C ARG A 28 2.63 14.54 7.32
N LYS A 29 3.50 14.27 8.30
CA LYS A 29 4.91 14.71 8.29
C LYS A 29 5.86 13.72 7.64
N SER A 30 5.43 12.49 7.49
CA SER A 30 6.19 11.43 6.84
C SER A 30 6.04 11.49 5.30
N ASP A 31 6.64 10.54 4.63
CA ASP A 31 6.49 10.36 3.19
C ASP A 31 5.27 9.49 2.80
N PHE A 32 4.39 9.13 3.73
CA PHE A 32 3.25 8.23 3.50
C PHE A 32 2.46 8.56 2.22
N TYR A 33 2.17 9.86 2.02
CA TYR A 33 1.40 10.31 0.87
C TYR A 33 2.19 10.34 -0.45
N LYS A 34 3.50 10.13 -0.40
CA LYS A 34 4.40 10.16 -1.56
C LYS A 34 5.09 8.81 -1.80
N ALA A 35 5.20 7.97 -0.78
CA ALA A 35 5.90 6.69 -0.85
C ALA A 35 5.27 5.76 -1.89
N PRO A 36 6.09 4.93 -2.59
CA PRO A 36 5.58 3.87 -3.45
C PRO A 36 5.01 2.71 -2.62
N ALA A 37 4.11 1.92 -3.20
CA ALA A 37 3.63 0.69 -2.56
C ALA A 37 4.66 -0.45 -2.62
N SER A 38 5.50 -0.46 -3.66
CA SER A 38 6.54 -1.47 -3.87
C SER A 38 7.75 -0.91 -4.62
N THR A 39 8.86 -1.65 -4.67
CA THR A 39 10.05 -1.24 -5.44
C THR A 39 9.91 -1.44 -6.95
N ARG A 40 9.08 -2.41 -7.41
CA ARG A 40 8.99 -2.79 -8.83
C ARG A 40 7.74 -3.57 -9.23
N PHE A 41 6.86 -3.86 -8.27
CA PHE A 41 5.62 -4.60 -8.53
C PHE A 41 4.45 -3.63 -8.72
N HIS A 42 3.37 -3.82 -7.97
CA HIS A 42 2.21 -2.93 -7.99
C HIS A 42 2.59 -1.53 -7.47
N LEU A 43 2.05 -0.49 -8.08
CA LEU A 43 2.16 0.91 -7.67
C LEU A 43 3.59 1.34 -7.24
N SER A 44 4.60 0.93 -8.03
CA SER A 44 5.99 1.38 -7.89
C SER A 44 6.13 2.81 -8.44
N CYS A 45 5.40 3.75 -7.88
CA CYS A 45 5.34 5.15 -8.30
C CYS A 45 5.05 6.05 -7.10
N GLU A 46 5.18 7.36 -7.29
CA GLU A 46 4.81 8.34 -6.27
C GLU A 46 3.34 8.18 -5.86
N ALA A 47 3.06 8.37 -4.57
CA ALA A 47 1.76 8.15 -3.95
C ALA A 47 1.19 6.72 -4.08
N GLY A 48 2.01 5.75 -4.50
CA GLY A 48 1.59 4.36 -4.64
C GLY A 48 1.08 3.75 -3.34
N LEU A 49 1.72 4.05 -2.20
CA LEU A 49 1.30 3.55 -0.88
C LEU A 49 -0.10 4.06 -0.50
N LEU A 50 -0.36 5.34 -0.71
CA LEU A 50 -1.66 5.95 -0.46
C LEU A 50 -2.75 5.30 -1.33
N GLN A 51 -2.48 5.15 -2.64
CA GLN A 51 -3.42 4.53 -3.57
C GLN A 51 -3.70 3.08 -3.18
N HIS A 52 -2.66 2.30 -2.88
CA HIS A 52 -2.78 0.92 -2.41
C HIS A 52 -3.68 0.81 -1.17
N SER A 53 -3.42 1.63 -0.15
CA SER A 53 -4.23 1.66 1.07
C SER A 53 -5.72 1.91 0.79
N LEU A 54 -6.03 2.82 -0.14
CA LEU A 54 -7.41 3.10 -0.55
C LEU A 54 -8.02 1.95 -1.36
N ASN A 55 -7.26 1.30 -2.23
CA ASN A 55 -7.71 0.13 -2.99
C ASN A 55 -8.02 -1.04 -2.05
N VAL A 56 -7.17 -1.29 -1.05
CA VAL A 56 -7.41 -2.32 -0.03
C VAL A 56 -8.67 -2.02 0.77
N TYR A 57 -8.90 -0.74 1.12
CA TYR A 57 -10.14 -0.33 1.76
C TYR A 57 -11.36 -0.63 0.87
N ASP A 58 -11.33 -0.26 -0.40
CA ASP A 58 -12.43 -0.50 -1.33
C ASP A 58 -12.70 -2.00 -1.55
N ALA A 59 -11.64 -2.81 -1.71
CA ALA A 59 -11.75 -4.25 -1.81
C ALA A 59 -12.34 -4.89 -0.54
N LEU A 60 -11.95 -4.39 0.65
CA LEU A 60 -12.45 -4.87 1.92
C LEU A 60 -13.93 -4.58 2.11
N ILE A 61 -14.34 -3.32 1.95
CA ILE A 61 -15.76 -2.94 2.15
C ILE A 61 -16.68 -3.51 1.06
N GLY A 62 -16.18 -3.71 -0.15
CA GLY A 62 -16.94 -4.33 -1.24
C GLY A 62 -17.42 -5.76 -0.96
N ARG A 63 -16.87 -6.42 0.07
CA ARG A 63 -17.25 -7.77 0.53
C ARG A 63 -18.22 -7.78 1.69
N LEU A 64 -18.61 -6.62 2.17
CA LEU A 64 -19.41 -6.44 3.35
C LEU A 64 -20.74 -5.77 2.99
N VAL A 65 -21.72 -5.94 3.84
CA VAL A 65 -23.02 -5.28 3.72
C VAL A 65 -23.25 -4.39 4.93
N ASP A 66 -23.82 -3.21 4.71
CA ASP A 66 -24.21 -2.31 5.79
C ASP A 66 -25.21 -2.96 6.72
N VAL A 67 -25.00 -2.81 8.02
CA VAL A 67 -25.99 -3.19 9.04
C VAL A 67 -26.87 -1.98 9.31
N THR A 68 -28.16 -2.12 9.00
CA THR A 68 -29.12 -1.02 9.08
C THR A 68 -29.12 -0.36 10.46
N GLU A 69 -29.12 0.97 10.51
CA GLU A 69 -29.19 1.79 11.74
C GLU A 69 -27.99 1.63 12.70
N THR A 70 -26.87 1.09 12.22
CA THR A 70 -25.64 0.95 13.01
C THR A 70 -24.43 1.52 12.28
N ASP A 71 -23.32 1.69 13.00
CA ASP A 71 -22.01 2.03 12.42
C ASP A 71 -21.18 0.76 12.13
N GLU A 72 -21.85 -0.29 11.67
CA GLU A 72 -21.23 -1.60 11.41
C GLU A 72 -21.48 -2.08 9.98
N MET A 73 -20.57 -2.92 9.51
CA MET A 73 -20.71 -3.69 8.28
C MET A 73 -20.56 -5.19 8.60
N ALA A 74 -21.39 -6.02 7.99
CA ALA A 74 -21.43 -7.44 8.21
C ALA A 74 -20.82 -8.23 7.05
N TYR A 75 -20.00 -9.22 7.38
CA TYR A 75 -19.56 -10.26 6.46
C TYR A 75 -20.55 -11.40 6.45
N GLN A 76 -21.02 -11.75 5.26
CA GLN A 76 -22.03 -12.80 5.08
C GLN A 76 -21.53 -13.92 4.17
N VAL A 77 -21.80 -15.15 4.56
CA VAL A 77 -21.55 -16.34 3.75
C VAL A 77 -22.85 -17.15 3.63
N ALA A 78 -23.27 -17.44 2.43
CA ALA A 78 -24.52 -18.16 2.14
C ALA A 78 -25.74 -17.53 2.86
N GLY A 79 -25.81 -16.21 2.91
CA GLY A 79 -26.90 -15.45 3.53
C GLY A 79 -26.89 -15.42 5.07
N LYS A 80 -25.82 -15.91 5.70
CA LYS A 80 -25.66 -15.88 7.15
C LYS A 80 -24.54 -14.92 7.54
N THR A 81 -24.77 -14.04 8.51
CA THR A 81 -23.75 -13.19 9.09
C THR A 81 -22.73 -14.04 9.84
N VAL A 82 -21.47 -13.92 9.45
CA VAL A 82 -20.32 -14.57 10.08
C VAL A 82 -19.70 -13.67 11.12
N ALA A 83 -19.55 -12.36 10.80
CA ALA A 83 -18.99 -11.36 11.68
C ALA A 83 -19.53 -9.97 11.31
N SER A 84 -19.49 -9.03 12.26
CA SER A 84 -19.77 -7.60 12.05
C SER A 84 -18.62 -6.78 12.59
N PHE A 85 -18.30 -5.68 11.90
CA PHE A 85 -17.17 -4.82 12.21
C PHE A 85 -17.61 -3.36 12.19
N LYS A 86 -17.10 -2.56 13.09
CA LYS A 86 -17.26 -1.10 13.03
C LYS A 86 -16.58 -0.54 11.79
N LYS A 87 -17.18 0.45 11.16
CA LYS A 87 -16.60 1.12 9.99
C LYS A 87 -15.22 1.72 10.28
N GLU A 88 -15.03 2.26 11.49
CA GLU A 88 -13.72 2.77 11.93
C GLU A 88 -12.64 1.69 11.94
N THR A 89 -12.95 0.47 12.41
CA THR A 89 -12.02 -0.67 12.44
C THR A 89 -11.61 -1.07 11.02
N LEU A 90 -12.59 -1.14 10.09
CA LEU A 90 -12.33 -1.44 8.69
C LEU A 90 -11.43 -0.39 8.04
N ALA A 91 -11.69 0.89 8.29
CA ALA A 91 -10.86 1.99 7.81
C ALA A 91 -9.44 1.90 8.37
N LEU A 92 -9.28 1.73 9.69
CA LEU A 92 -7.97 1.64 10.32
C LEU A 92 -7.13 0.51 9.77
N VAL A 93 -7.66 -0.72 9.71
CA VAL A 93 -6.86 -1.87 9.29
C VAL A 93 -6.48 -1.79 7.82
N ALA A 94 -7.40 -1.34 6.94
CA ALA A 94 -7.14 -1.25 5.52
C ALA A 94 -6.19 -0.10 5.17
N LEU A 95 -6.35 1.07 5.81
CA LEU A 95 -5.55 2.25 5.49
C LEU A 95 -4.14 2.22 6.10
N LEU A 96 -3.94 1.44 7.18
CA LEU A 96 -2.69 1.45 7.95
C LEU A 96 -1.95 0.10 7.96
N HIS A 97 -2.45 -0.94 7.25
CA HIS A 97 -1.79 -2.26 7.26
C HIS A 97 -0.32 -2.19 6.83
N ASP A 98 -0.01 -1.29 5.92
CA ASP A 98 1.29 -1.06 5.33
C ASP A 98 2.01 0.21 5.84
N LEU A 99 1.65 0.73 7.02
CA LEU A 99 2.31 1.90 7.61
C LEU A 99 3.83 1.71 7.75
N CYS A 100 4.29 0.47 7.86
CA CYS A 100 5.71 0.10 7.90
C CYS A 100 6.51 0.53 6.66
N LYS A 101 5.84 0.82 5.53
CA LYS A 101 6.45 1.31 4.29
C LYS A 101 6.76 2.82 4.32
N THR A 102 6.38 3.51 5.38
CA THR A 102 6.68 4.93 5.58
C THR A 102 8.16 5.14 5.89
N ASN A 103 8.81 6.08 5.18
CA ASN A 103 10.25 6.36 5.29
C ASN A 103 11.12 5.10 5.06
N PHE A 104 10.66 4.22 4.20
CA PHE A 104 11.21 2.89 3.96
C PHE A 104 11.98 2.79 2.65
N TYR A 105 11.68 3.67 1.70
CA TYR A 105 12.27 3.65 0.38
C TYR A 105 13.24 4.80 0.17
N THR A 106 14.23 4.54 -0.70
CA THR A 106 15.13 5.55 -1.26
C THR A 106 15.18 5.40 -2.78
N ILE A 107 15.73 6.39 -3.46
CA ILE A 107 15.90 6.35 -4.92
C ILE A 107 17.37 6.08 -5.23
N GLU A 108 17.63 5.05 -6.02
CA GLU A 108 18.92 4.77 -6.64
C GLU A 108 18.83 4.91 -8.15
N TYR A 109 19.95 5.26 -8.79
CA TYR A 109 20.04 5.30 -10.25
C TYR A 109 20.65 4.00 -10.77
N ARG A 110 19.93 3.32 -11.66
CA ARG A 110 20.41 2.08 -12.31
C ARG A 110 20.54 2.27 -13.80
N ASN A 111 21.57 1.64 -14.38
CA ASN A 111 21.74 1.60 -15.82
C ASN A 111 20.71 0.65 -16.43
N GLN A 112 19.88 1.15 -17.33
CA GLN A 112 18.91 0.39 -18.10
C GLN A 112 19.16 0.61 -19.60
N LYS A 113 18.91 -0.44 -20.40
CA LYS A 113 18.94 -0.31 -21.86
C LYS A 113 17.67 0.38 -22.32
N THR A 114 17.81 1.42 -23.12
CA THR A 114 16.69 1.99 -23.87
C THR A 114 16.85 1.77 -25.36
N TYR A 115 15.79 1.32 -26.00
CA TYR A 115 15.68 1.13 -27.45
C TYR A 115 14.88 2.26 -28.11
N ASP A 116 14.68 3.36 -27.39
CA ASP A 116 14.00 4.55 -27.88
C ASP A 116 14.80 5.15 -29.05
N LYS A 117 14.17 5.17 -30.23
CA LYS A 117 14.81 5.62 -31.48
C LYS A 117 15.20 7.08 -31.44
N GLU A 118 14.43 7.94 -30.77
CA GLU A 118 14.72 9.36 -30.69
C GLU A 118 15.91 9.62 -29.76
N LYS A 119 15.97 8.94 -28.64
CA LYS A 119 17.10 9.00 -27.71
C LYS A 119 18.38 8.46 -28.36
N ILE A 120 18.29 7.35 -29.09
CA ILE A 120 19.41 6.75 -29.82
C ILE A 120 19.91 7.70 -30.90
N ALA A 121 19.03 8.35 -31.65
CA ALA A 121 19.41 9.30 -32.72
C ALA A 121 20.13 10.54 -32.19
N LYS A 122 19.86 10.96 -30.95
CA LYS A 122 20.50 12.08 -30.27
C LYS A 122 21.80 11.70 -29.55
N ALA A 123 22.06 10.41 -29.36
CA ALA A 123 23.20 9.92 -28.63
C ALA A 123 24.48 9.92 -29.49
N SER A 124 25.64 10.04 -28.83
CA SER A 124 26.91 9.90 -29.54
C SER A 124 27.08 8.48 -30.11
N SER A 125 27.77 8.36 -31.25
CA SER A 125 28.02 7.05 -31.88
C SER A 125 28.72 6.05 -30.95
N TYR A 126 29.54 6.54 -30.02
CA TYR A 126 30.24 5.74 -29.03
C TYR A 126 29.27 5.12 -27.97
N SER A 127 28.16 5.81 -27.70
CA SER A 127 27.17 5.37 -26.70
C SER A 127 26.19 4.35 -27.27
N VAL A 128 26.02 4.32 -28.59
CA VAL A 128 25.10 3.40 -29.27
C VAL A 128 25.72 2.01 -29.37
N LYS A 129 25.06 1.03 -28.78
CA LYS A 129 25.44 -0.39 -28.83
C LYS A 129 24.37 -1.19 -29.54
N LYS A 130 24.65 -2.44 -29.86
CA LYS A 130 23.73 -3.35 -30.52
C LYS A 130 23.71 -4.69 -29.82
N ASP A 131 22.51 -5.26 -29.66
CA ASP A 131 22.28 -6.64 -29.22
C ASP A 131 21.18 -7.28 -30.08
N ASN A 132 20.63 -8.43 -29.61
CA ASN A 132 19.58 -9.15 -30.33
C ASN A 132 18.25 -8.37 -30.43
N GLY A 133 18.03 -7.38 -29.55
CA GLY A 133 16.87 -6.49 -29.57
C GLY A 133 17.05 -5.27 -30.50
N GLY A 134 18.25 -5.03 -31.03
CA GLY A 134 18.54 -3.90 -31.91
C GLY A 134 19.59 -2.95 -31.34
N HIS A 135 19.58 -1.70 -31.82
CA HIS A 135 20.43 -0.65 -31.28
C HIS A 135 19.83 -0.13 -29.97
N PHE A 136 20.69 0.12 -28.98
CA PHE A 136 20.32 0.66 -27.68
C PHE A 136 21.40 1.59 -27.14
N ILE A 137 21.03 2.39 -26.16
CA ILE A 137 21.96 3.12 -25.30
C ILE A 137 21.69 2.75 -23.83
N TRP A 138 22.70 2.92 -22.98
CA TRP A 138 22.50 2.84 -21.53
C TRP A 138 22.03 4.20 -21.03
N GLU A 139 20.95 4.17 -20.26
CA GLU A 139 20.36 5.31 -19.58
C GLU A 139 20.34 5.05 -18.08
N GLN A 140 20.63 6.08 -17.28
CA GLN A 140 20.43 6.01 -15.84
C GLN A 140 18.97 6.35 -15.54
N VAL A 141 18.25 5.40 -14.96
CA VAL A 141 16.86 5.58 -14.55
C VAL A 141 16.75 5.51 -13.03
N PRO A 142 15.94 6.38 -12.41
CA PRO A 142 15.66 6.28 -10.99
C PRO A 142 14.83 5.01 -10.72
N VAL A 143 15.16 4.31 -9.66
CA VAL A 143 14.43 3.13 -9.18
C VAL A 143 14.30 3.21 -7.67
N TYR A 144 13.16 2.79 -7.15
CA TYR A 144 12.99 2.66 -5.71
C TYR A 144 13.77 1.46 -5.19
N THR A 145 14.46 1.66 -4.08
CA THR A 145 15.16 0.61 -3.34
C THR A 145 14.79 0.68 -1.86
N ILE A 146 14.95 -0.44 -1.16
CA ILE A 146 14.64 -0.52 0.26
C ILE A 146 15.81 0.03 1.08
N ASP A 147 15.51 0.96 1.99
CA ASP A 147 16.41 1.48 3.02
C ASP A 147 15.76 1.32 4.41
N ASP A 148 15.58 0.05 4.82
CA ASP A 148 14.89 -0.25 6.07
C ASP A 148 15.76 0.08 7.29
N LYS A 149 15.40 1.16 7.99
CA LYS A 149 16.06 1.61 9.22
C LYS A 149 15.69 0.74 10.43
N ASN A 150 14.58 0.02 10.38
CA ASN A 150 14.02 -0.77 11.46
C ASN A 150 13.58 -2.14 10.93
N PRO A 151 14.53 -3.07 10.67
CA PRO A 151 14.22 -4.37 10.11
C PRO A 151 13.41 -5.21 11.11
N TYR A 152 12.14 -5.38 10.83
CA TYR A 152 11.18 -6.16 11.61
C TYR A 152 10.16 -6.80 10.67
N GLY A 153 9.40 -7.78 11.12
CA GLY A 153 8.35 -8.38 10.31
C GLY A 153 7.37 -7.32 9.80
N HIS A 154 6.93 -7.47 8.55
CA HIS A 154 6.21 -6.41 7.83
C HIS A 154 4.94 -5.96 8.58
N GLY A 155 4.04 -6.90 8.87
CA GLY A 155 2.81 -6.60 9.59
C GLY A 155 3.06 -6.21 11.06
N GLU A 156 4.01 -6.85 11.74
CA GLU A 156 4.39 -6.52 13.11
C GLU A 156 4.90 -5.08 13.21
N LYS A 157 5.69 -4.64 12.24
CA LYS A 157 6.23 -3.28 12.18
C LYS A 157 5.11 -2.25 12.05
N SER A 158 4.10 -2.50 11.19
CA SER A 158 2.94 -1.63 11.08
C SER A 158 2.18 -1.54 12.41
N VAL A 159 1.92 -2.66 13.07
CA VAL A 159 1.28 -2.67 14.40
C VAL A 159 2.08 -1.86 15.41
N MET A 160 3.39 -2.07 15.49
CA MET A 160 4.26 -1.33 16.43
C MET A 160 4.22 0.17 16.16
N MET A 161 4.33 0.59 14.91
CA MET A 161 4.32 2.01 14.53
C MET A 161 2.99 2.69 14.86
N ILE A 162 1.85 2.01 14.65
CA ILE A 162 0.53 2.54 15.04
C ILE A 162 0.44 2.65 16.56
N GLU A 163 0.90 1.63 17.29
CA GLU A 163 0.77 1.56 18.75
C GLU A 163 1.73 2.50 19.52
N GLU A 164 2.69 3.11 18.84
CA GLU A 164 3.42 4.26 19.42
C GLU A 164 2.49 5.47 19.67
N PHE A 165 1.35 5.53 18.98
CA PHE A 165 0.39 6.63 19.08
C PHE A 165 -0.96 6.20 19.63
N MET A 166 -1.55 5.17 19.02
CA MET A 166 -2.94 4.76 19.25
C MET A 166 -3.04 3.26 19.50
N LYS A 167 -3.69 2.89 20.58
CA LYS A 167 -3.90 1.47 20.92
C LYS A 167 -4.87 0.81 19.94
N LEU A 168 -4.45 -0.32 19.39
CA LEU A 168 -5.28 -1.20 18.57
C LEU A 168 -6.04 -2.22 19.42
N THR A 169 -7.21 -2.66 18.95
CA THR A 169 -7.89 -3.85 19.48
C THR A 169 -7.11 -5.11 19.10
N MET A 170 -7.38 -6.23 19.75
CA MET A 170 -6.72 -7.50 19.41
C MET A 170 -7.01 -7.92 17.97
N GLU A 171 -8.24 -7.77 17.51
CA GLU A 171 -8.62 -8.10 16.14
C GLU A 171 -7.90 -7.24 15.10
N GLU A 172 -7.80 -5.93 15.33
CA GLU A 172 -7.05 -5.01 14.47
C GLU A 172 -5.57 -5.37 14.39
N ARG A 173 -4.93 -5.70 15.55
CA ARG A 173 -3.53 -6.14 15.59
C ARG A 173 -3.32 -7.40 14.76
N TYR A 174 -4.18 -8.41 14.94
CA TYR A 174 -4.07 -9.66 14.21
C TYR A 174 -4.33 -9.47 12.73
N ALA A 175 -5.31 -8.64 12.35
CA ALA A 175 -5.59 -8.34 10.94
C ALA A 175 -4.38 -7.67 10.28
N ILE A 176 -3.83 -6.62 10.87
CA ILE A 176 -2.66 -5.91 10.35
C ILE A 176 -1.43 -6.82 10.35
N ARG A 177 -1.17 -7.53 11.46
CA ARG A 177 -0.02 -8.44 11.55
C ARG A 177 -0.01 -9.49 10.45
N TRP A 178 -1.15 -10.03 10.08
CA TRP A 178 -1.27 -11.16 9.17
C TRP A 178 -1.73 -10.80 7.76
N HIS A 179 -1.75 -9.52 7.37
CA HIS A 179 -2.23 -9.12 6.05
C HIS A 179 -1.42 -9.77 4.91
N MET A 180 -0.10 -9.99 5.08
CA MET A 180 0.74 -10.71 4.12
C MET A 180 0.48 -12.23 4.07
N GLY A 181 -0.39 -12.75 4.94
CA GLY A 181 -0.70 -14.18 4.98
C GLY A 181 0.50 -15.02 5.43
N MET A 182 0.73 -16.15 4.74
CA MET A 182 1.73 -17.15 5.08
C MET A 182 3.00 -17.10 4.23
N SER A 183 3.18 -16.08 3.40
CA SER A 183 4.22 -16.06 2.36
C SER A 183 5.65 -16.18 2.91
N GLU A 184 5.89 -15.65 4.10
CA GLU A 184 7.22 -15.62 4.73
C GLU A 184 7.32 -16.52 5.98
N GLU A 185 6.29 -17.34 6.25
CA GLU A 185 6.17 -18.04 7.52
C GLU A 185 6.67 -19.49 7.47
N ASN A 186 7.33 -19.89 8.57
CA ASN A 186 7.62 -21.29 8.86
C ASN A 186 6.35 -22.04 9.30
N ASN A 187 6.45 -23.35 9.61
CA ASN A 187 5.30 -24.17 10.00
C ASN A 187 4.56 -23.63 11.24
N ALA A 188 5.27 -23.07 12.23
CA ALA A 188 4.64 -22.49 13.43
C ALA A 188 3.86 -21.22 13.07
N GLY A 189 4.42 -20.36 12.21
CA GLY A 189 3.74 -19.17 11.72
C GLY A 189 2.48 -19.50 10.90
N ARG A 190 2.52 -20.56 10.06
CA ARG A 190 1.34 -21.03 9.32
C ARG A 190 0.22 -21.52 10.25
N MET A 191 0.56 -22.24 11.30
CA MET A 191 -0.42 -22.64 12.33
C MET A 191 -1.02 -21.44 13.05
N ALA A 192 -0.19 -20.46 13.41
CA ALA A 192 -0.63 -19.23 14.06
C ALA A 192 -1.54 -18.38 13.16
N PHE A 193 -1.23 -18.28 11.87
CA PHE A 193 -2.09 -17.61 10.89
C PHE A 193 -3.47 -18.27 10.81
N ASN A 194 -3.53 -19.59 10.64
CA ASN A 194 -4.80 -20.32 10.56
C ASN A 194 -5.64 -20.14 11.84
N ALA A 195 -5.02 -20.29 13.01
CA ALA A 195 -5.70 -20.06 14.27
C ALA A 195 -6.19 -18.62 14.44
N SER A 196 -5.44 -17.65 13.89
CA SER A 196 -5.83 -16.24 13.88
C SER A 196 -7.06 -15.99 12.98
N CYS A 197 -7.10 -16.60 11.79
CA CYS A 197 -8.25 -16.51 10.89
C CYS A 197 -9.52 -17.10 11.49
N GLU A 198 -9.40 -18.25 12.21
CA GLU A 198 -10.53 -18.87 12.91
C GLU A 198 -11.08 -18.00 14.03
N LYS A 199 -10.17 -17.31 14.74
CA LYS A 199 -10.56 -16.47 15.89
C LYS A 199 -11.02 -15.08 15.49
N TYR A 200 -10.43 -14.51 14.46
CA TYR A 200 -10.66 -13.14 14.00
C TYR A 200 -10.89 -13.15 12.48
N PRO A 201 -12.12 -13.20 12.01
CA PRO A 201 -12.44 -13.24 10.58
C PRO A 201 -11.84 -12.08 9.77
N LEU A 202 -11.62 -10.93 10.39
CA LEU A 202 -11.01 -9.76 9.76
C LEU A 202 -9.58 -10.04 9.25
N VAL A 203 -8.85 -10.98 9.86
CA VAL A 203 -7.52 -11.42 9.39
C VAL A 203 -7.58 -11.90 7.95
N LEU A 204 -8.49 -12.83 7.68
CA LEU A 204 -8.66 -13.41 6.34
C LEU A 204 -9.24 -12.38 5.36
N LEU A 205 -10.16 -11.55 5.82
CA LEU A 205 -10.79 -10.53 4.98
C LEU A 205 -9.80 -9.47 4.52
N LEU A 206 -8.95 -8.97 5.42
CA LEU A 206 -7.92 -7.99 5.07
C LEU A 206 -6.85 -8.58 4.16
N HIS A 207 -6.36 -9.81 4.45
CA HIS A 207 -5.42 -10.51 3.58
C HIS A 207 -5.96 -10.67 2.15
N ASN A 208 -7.23 -11.12 2.03
CA ASN A 208 -7.85 -11.27 0.71
C ASN A 208 -8.08 -9.92 0.01
N ALA A 209 -8.38 -8.84 0.74
CA ALA A 209 -8.55 -7.52 0.18
C ALA A 209 -7.22 -6.95 -0.36
N ASP A 210 -6.11 -7.15 0.37
CA ASP A 210 -4.77 -6.78 -0.05
C ASP A 210 -4.34 -7.55 -1.31
N MET A 211 -4.55 -8.87 -1.34
CA MET A 211 -4.30 -9.70 -2.53
C MET A 211 -5.13 -9.26 -3.74
N GLU A 212 -6.40 -8.91 -3.55
CA GLU A 212 -7.26 -8.41 -4.62
C GLU A 212 -6.79 -7.04 -5.13
N ALA A 213 -6.46 -6.13 -4.23
CA ALA A 213 -5.94 -4.82 -4.59
C ALA A 213 -4.66 -4.95 -5.42
N SER A 214 -3.66 -5.67 -4.90
CA SER A 214 -2.34 -5.78 -5.53
C SER A 214 -2.36 -6.54 -6.86
N HIS A 215 -3.26 -7.51 -7.07
CA HIS A 215 -3.27 -8.37 -8.27
C HIS A 215 -4.31 -7.96 -9.31
N PHE A 216 -5.42 -7.35 -8.91
CA PHE A 216 -6.54 -7.07 -9.82
C PHE A 216 -6.85 -5.60 -9.98
N MET A 217 -6.55 -4.75 -8.98
CA MET A 217 -6.85 -3.32 -9.08
C MET A 217 -5.64 -2.49 -9.52
N GLU A 218 -4.42 -2.99 -9.32
CA GLU A 218 -3.18 -2.22 -9.47
C GLU A 218 -2.28 -2.69 -10.61
N ASP A 219 -2.45 -3.91 -11.10
CA ASP A 219 -1.59 -4.51 -12.15
C ASP A 219 -2.24 -4.49 -13.55
N LEU A 220 -3.32 -3.76 -13.73
CA LEU A 220 -4.03 -3.68 -15.00
C LEU A 220 -3.28 -2.78 -15.98
N LYS A 221 -2.39 -3.38 -16.77
CA LYS A 221 -1.68 -2.69 -17.86
C LYS A 221 -2.61 -2.13 -18.94
N GLU A 222 -3.85 -2.59 -19.02
CA GLU A 222 -4.81 -2.25 -20.08
C GLU A 222 -5.97 -1.34 -19.64
N ASN A 223 -6.22 -1.17 -18.33
CA ASN A 223 -7.36 -0.39 -17.82
C ASN A 223 -6.96 0.66 -16.78
N LYS A 224 -5.84 1.35 -17.01
CA LYS A 224 -5.37 2.42 -16.11
C LYS A 224 -6.37 3.57 -15.95
N GLU A 225 -7.27 3.77 -16.91
CA GLU A 225 -8.22 4.88 -16.91
C GLU A 225 -9.51 4.61 -16.13
N ASP A 226 -9.91 3.34 -15.95
CA ASP A 226 -11.22 3.00 -15.35
C ASP A 226 -11.15 2.73 -13.83
N PHE A 227 -10.00 2.28 -13.31
CA PHE A 227 -9.86 1.87 -11.90
C PHE A 227 -8.97 2.78 -11.06
N ILE A 228 -8.09 3.54 -11.68
CA ILE A 228 -7.17 4.43 -11.00
C ILE A 228 -7.60 5.86 -11.29
N ARG A 229 -8.19 6.53 -10.31
CA ARG A 229 -8.35 7.98 -10.34
C ARG A 229 -7.01 8.63 -10.02
N TYR A 230 -6.05 8.47 -10.92
CA TYR A 230 -4.83 9.26 -10.87
C TYR A 230 -5.14 10.68 -11.34
N GLU A 231 -4.92 11.64 -10.48
CA GLU A 231 -4.43 12.93 -10.94
C GLU A 231 -2.93 12.75 -11.13
N GLU A 232 -2.43 12.87 -12.37
CA GLU A 232 -0.99 12.93 -12.61
C GLU A 232 -0.43 14.07 -11.75
N PRO A 233 0.59 13.81 -10.90
CA PRO A 233 1.23 14.91 -10.18
C PRO A 233 1.82 15.86 -11.22
N ASP A 234 1.55 17.16 -11.07
CA ASP A 234 2.15 18.20 -11.91
C ASP A 234 3.66 17.97 -12.01
N ALA A 235 4.17 17.91 -13.22
CA ALA A 235 5.59 17.63 -13.51
C ALA A 235 6.56 18.64 -12.87
N GLU A 236 6.05 19.73 -12.30
CA GLU A 236 6.83 20.76 -11.59
C GLU A 236 7.27 20.33 -10.17
N VAL A 237 6.64 19.34 -9.57
CA VAL A 237 6.97 18.92 -8.18
C VAL A 237 8.29 18.11 -8.11
N PHE A 238 8.72 17.51 -9.22
CA PHE A 238 9.94 16.71 -9.27
C PHE A 238 11.25 17.52 -9.21
N GLN A 239 11.21 18.85 -9.41
CA GLN A 239 12.43 19.68 -9.40
C GLN A 239 12.82 20.20 -8.01
N GLU A 240 11.95 20.17 -7.02
CA GLU A 240 12.23 20.71 -5.67
C GLU A 240 12.65 19.68 -4.62
N ALA A 241 12.60 18.38 -4.92
CA ALA A 241 12.84 17.31 -3.93
C ALA A 241 14.27 16.71 -3.97
N LEU A 242 15.22 17.32 -4.68
CA LEU A 242 16.63 16.93 -4.59
C LEU A 242 17.36 17.84 -3.60
N PRO A 243 17.69 17.36 -2.38
CA PRO A 243 18.68 18.07 -1.58
C PRO A 243 20.05 17.94 -2.25
N VAL A 244 20.72 19.07 -2.37
CA VAL A 244 22.12 19.25 -2.80
C VAL A 244 23.06 18.50 -1.84
#